data_96276e1573a58675080a27d477bf9b66
#
_entry.id   96276e1573a58675080a27d477bf9b66
#
_cell.length_a   1.000
_cell.length_b   1.000
_cell.length_c   1.000
_cell.angle_alpha   90.00
_cell.angle_beta   90.00
_cell.angle_gamma   90.00
#
_symmetry.space_group_name_H-M   'P 1'
#
loop_
_entity.id
_entity.type
_entity.pdbx_description
1 polymer ?
#
loop_
_entity_poly.entity_id
_entity_poly.type
_entity_poly.pdbx_seq_one_letter_code
_entity_poly.pdbx_strand_id
1 'polypeptide(L)'
;MHETQYKLVKCTVNGKPVQKMVDVRASLTDLLRNDFSLNSVKKGCEVGECGACNVLIDGECFNSCIYLAVWADGKNIRTLEGLLGPNGELSDIQQAFIDEAAVQCGFCTPGFIMTAVEILESGKEYTRGELRKLLSGHLCRCTGYENILNAVEKTMLRRLGKLEG
;
A
#
# COMPACT_ATOMS: atom_id res chain seq x y z
N MET A 1 -14.81 8.34 -33.36
CA MET A 1 -14.76 8.70 -31.92
C MET A 1 -15.15 7.43 -31.17
N HIS A 2 -14.28 6.87 -30.34
CA HIS A 2 -14.67 5.74 -29.50
C HIS A 2 -15.51 6.29 -28.35
N GLU A 3 -16.74 5.80 -28.24
CA GLU A 3 -17.61 6.14 -27.11
C GLU A 3 -16.96 5.65 -25.80
N THR A 4 -16.84 6.54 -24.82
CA THR A 4 -16.30 6.19 -23.49
C THR A 4 -17.33 5.28 -22.80
N GLN A 5 -16.90 4.07 -22.46
CA GLN A 5 -17.74 3.09 -21.76
C GLN A 5 -17.55 3.25 -20.25
N TYR A 6 -18.64 3.33 -19.52
CA TYR A 6 -18.65 3.40 -18.07
C TYR A 6 -19.27 2.14 -17.47
N LYS A 7 -18.73 1.70 -16.34
CA LYS A 7 -19.26 0.58 -15.55
C LYS A 7 -19.44 1.03 -14.09
N LEU A 8 -20.53 0.62 -13.46
CA LEU A 8 -20.72 0.76 -12.03
C LEU A 8 -19.82 -0.25 -11.31
N VAL A 9 -18.91 0.25 -10.47
CA VAL A 9 -18.07 -0.56 -9.59
C VAL A 9 -18.57 -0.37 -8.17
N LYS A 10 -18.76 -1.48 -7.47
CA LYS A 10 -19.12 -1.55 -6.05
C LYS A 10 -18.04 -2.31 -5.32
N CYS A 11 -17.36 -1.68 -4.36
CA CYS A 11 -16.28 -2.30 -3.61
C CYS A 11 -16.27 -1.79 -2.17
N THR A 12 -15.39 -2.35 -1.36
CA THR A 12 -15.11 -1.83 -0.02
C THR A 12 -13.75 -1.13 -0.05
N VAL A 13 -13.66 0.09 0.43
CA VAL A 13 -12.41 0.85 0.53
C VAL A 13 -12.20 1.26 1.99
N ASN A 14 -11.12 0.79 2.59
CA ASN A 14 -10.79 1.04 4.00
C ASN A 14 -11.96 0.72 4.95
N GLY A 15 -12.60 -0.42 4.74
CA GLY A 15 -13.74 -0.90 5.52
C GLY A 15 -15.08 -0.23 5.22
N LYS A 16 -15.15 0.73 4.28
CA LYS A 16 -16.37 1.44 3.90
C LYS A 16 -16.87 0.98 2.54
N PRO A 17 -18.15 0.56 2.41
CA PRO A 17 -18.73 0.25 1.12
C PRO A 17 -18.85 1.52 0.28
N VAL A 18 -18.40 1.46 -0.96
CA VAL A 18 -18.43 2.56 -1.93
C VAL A 18 -18.94 2.08 -3.28
N GLN A 19 -19.48 3.00 -4.07
CA GLN A 19 -19.86 2.72 -5.45
C GLN A 19 -19.56 3.92 -6.34
N LYS A 20 -19.10 3.67 -7.57
CA LYS A 20 -18.76 4.72 -8.53
C LYS A 20 -18.94 4.22 -9.96
N MET A 21 -19.45 5.11 -10.83
CA MET A 21 -19.35 4.92 -12.27
C MET A 21 -17.93 5.24 -12.71
N VAL A 22 -17.23 4.29 -13.29
CA VAL A 22 -15.84 4.44 -13.73
C VAL A 22 -15.70 4.22 -15.23
N ASP A 23 -14.82 4.97 -15.89
CA ASP A 23 -14.37 4.66 -17.24
C ASP A 23 -13.68 3.28 -17.21
N VAL A 24 -14.06 2.38 -18.11
CA VAL A 24 -13.50 1.01 -18.16
C VAL A 24 -11.98 0.97 -18.38
N ARG A 25 -11.39 2.09 -18.82
CA ARG A 25 -9.94 2.25 -19.04
C ARG A 25 -9.21 2.85 -17.84
N ALA A 26 -9.95 3.38 -16.86
CA ALA A 26 -9.34 4.04 -15.72
C ALA A 26 -8.54 3.07 -14.86
N SER A 27 -7.40 3.52 -14.34
CA SER A 27 -6.63 2.79 -13.36
C SER A 27 -7.31 2.83 -11.98
N LEU A 28 -7.03 1.84 -11.14
CA LEU A 28 -7.45 1.87 -9.75
C LEU A 28 -6.80 3.05 -9.00
N THR A 29 -5.56 3.42 -9.34
CA THR A 29 -4.91 4.63 -8.80
C THR A 29 -5.74 5.88 -9.05
N ASP A 30 -6.27 6.05 -10.26
CA ASP A 30 -7.11 7.22 -10.59
C ASP A 30 -8.39 7.23 -9.77
N LEU A 31 -9.08 6.10 -9.67
CA LEU A 31 -10.28 5.97 -8.85
C LEU A 31 -10.02 6.33 -7.38
N LEU A 32 -8.96 5.76 -6.79
CA LEU A 32 -8.64 5.98 -5.37
C LEU A 32 -8.27 7.44 -5.10
N ARG A 33 -7.48 8.05 -5.98
CA ARG A 33 -7.00 9.42 -5.78
C ARG A 33 -8.04 10.48 -6.14
N ASN A 34 -8.66 10.35 -7.31
CA ASN A 34 -9.48 11.42 -7.87
C ASN A 34 -10.92 11.37 -7.35
N ASP A 35 -11.47 10.17 -7.14
CA ASP A 35 -12.86 10.00 -6.71
C ASP A 35 -12.99 9.84 -5.18
N PHE A 36 -12.00 9.21 -4.53
CA PHE A 36 -12.04 8.95 -3.08
C PHE A 36 -11.03 9.80 -2.29
N SER A 37 -10.24 10.65 -2.95
CA SER A 37 -9.26 11.56 -2.32
C SER A 37 -8.20 10.84 -1.47
N LEU A 38 -7.88 9.58 -1.79
CA LEU A 38 -6.88 8.78 -1.08
C LEU A 38 -5.48 9.08 -1.62
N ASN A 39 -4.89 10.15 -1.12
CA ASN A 39 -3.66 10.73 -1.63
C ASN A 39 -2.39 9.99 -1.22
N SER A 40 -2.46 9.01 -0.32
CA SER A 40 -1.34 8.12 -0.02
C SER A 40 -0.95 7.26 -1.21
N VAL A 41 -1.90 6.90 -2.08
CA VAL A 41 -1.63 6.18 -3.32
C VAL A 41 -0.92 7.11 -4.30
N LYS A 42 0.38 6.93 -4.53
CA LYS A 42 1.21 7.86 -5.32
C LYS A 42 1.31 7.43 -6.79
N LYS A 43 1.29 8.41 -7.69
CA LYS A 43 1.57 8.22 -9.12
C LYS A 43 3.05 8.52 -9.37
N GLY A 44 3.88 7.48 -9.39
CA GLY A 44 5.32 7.60 -9.65
C GLY A 44 5.65 7.27 -11.10
N CYS A 45 5.60 5.99 -11.47
CA CYS A 45 5.97 5.53 -12.83
C CYS A 45 4.76 5.26 -13.74
N GLU A 46 3.61 4.92 -13.19
CA GLU A 46 2.37 4.52 -13.89
C GLU A 46 2.53 3.31 -14.85
N VAL A 47 3.59 2.51 -14.63
CA VAL A 47 3.90 1.30 -15.42
C VAL A 47 4.20 0.07 -14.55
N GLY A 48 3.89 0.12 -13.25
CA GLY A 48 4.03 -1.03 -12.35
C GLY A 48 5.43 -1.26 -11.76
N GLU A 49 6.41 -0.34 -11.95
CA GLU A 49 7.81 -0.57 -11.58
C GLU A 49 8.19 -0.04 -10.19
N CYS A 50 7.63 1.09 -9.76
CA CYS A 50 8.17 1.83 -8.62
C CYS A 50 7.53 1.49 -7.26
N GLY A 51 6.42 0.76 -7.22
CA GLY A 51 5.71 0.39 -6.00
C GLY A 51 5.02 1.51 -5.24
N ALA A 52 5.17 2.79 -5.64
CA ALA A 52 4.61 3.93 -4.89
C ALA A 52 3.07 3.97 -4.85
N CYS A 53 2.41 3.24 -5.76
CA CYS A 53 0.96 3.11 -5.85
C CYS A 53 0.41 1.82 -5.22
N ASN A 54 1.22 1.07 -4.47
CA ASN A 54 0.80 -0.20 -3.89
C ASN A 54 -0.35 -0.03 -2.91
N VAL A 55 -1.33 -0.92 -3.04
CA VAL A 55 -2.49 -1.07 -2.17
C VAL A 55 -2.74 -2.54 -1.91
N LEU A 56 -3.47 -2.88 -0.86
CA LEU A 56 -3.94 -4.26 -0.66
C LEU A 56 -5.31 -4.44 -1.29
N ILE A 57 -5.46 -5.51 -2.06
CA ILE A 57 -6.73 -5.95 -2.64
C ILE A 57 -6.98 -7.36 -2.13
N ASP A 58 -8.04 -7.55 -1.36
CA ASP A 58 -8.36 -8.81 -0.68
C ASP A 58 -7.19 -9.38 0.14
N GLY A 59 -6.33 -8.51 0.69
CA GLY A 59 -5.17 -8.86 1.51
C GLY A 59 -3.85 -9.00 0.77
N GLU A 60 -3.84 -9.01 -0.56
CA GLU A 60 -2.64 -9.10 -1.40
C GLU A 60 -2.23 -7.75 -1.97
N CYS A 61 -0.92 -7.52 -2.11
CA CYS A 61 -0.37 -6.24 -2.55
C CYS A 61 -0.31 -6.12 -4.07
N PHE A 62 -0.89 -5.06 -4.62
CA PHE A 62 -0.93 -4.80 -6.06
C PHE A 62 -0.50 -3.36 -6.40
N ASN A 63 0.14 -3.22 -7.55
CA ASN A 63 0.40 -1.93 -8.17
C ASN A 63 -0.89 -1.37 -8.79
N SER A 64 -1.56 -0.47 -8.09
CA SER A 64 -2.87 0.05 -8.50
C SER A 64 -2.84 0.84 -9.82
N CYS A 65 -1.66 1.31 -10.27
CA CYS A 65 -1.55 2.06 -11.53
C CYS A 65 -1.74 1.20 -12.79
N ILE A 66 -1.48 -0.11 -12.69
CA ILE A 66 -1.70 -1.08 -13.78
C ILE A 66 -2.90 -2.00 -13.53
N TYR A 67 -3.62 -1.78 -12.43
CA TYR A 67 -4.85 -2.49 -12.09
C TYR A 67 -6.04 -1.66 -12.58
N LEU A 68 -6.92 -2.22 -13.41
CA LEU A 68 -8.08 -1.48 -13.91
C LEU A 68 -9.12 -1.27 -12.79
N ALA A 69 -9.67 -0.07 -12.72
CA ALA A 69 -10.69 0.27 -11.73
C ALA A 69 -11.92 -0.65 -11.78
N VAL A 70 -12.28 -1.14 -12.96
CA VAL A 70 -13.41 -2.07 -13.15
C VAL A 70 -13.17 -3.45 -12.52
N TRP A 71 -11.92 -3.85 -12.29
CA TRP A 71 -11.60 -5.12 -11.61
C TRP A 71 -11.75 -5.03 -10.10
N ALA A 72 -11.92 -3.83 -9.57
CA ALA A 72 -12.18 -3.62 -8.15
C ALA A 72 -13.62 -3.96 -7.74
N ASP A 73 -14.49 -4.30 -8.69
CA ASP A 73 -15.88 -4.68 -8.41
C ASP A 73 -15.94 -5.92 -7.49
N GLY A 74 -16.62 -5.81 -6.35
CA GLY A 74 -16.70 -6.84 -5.32
C GLY A 74 -15.47 -6.99 -4.43
N LYS A 75 -14.41 -6.18 -4.61
CA LYS A 75 -13.16 -6.30 -3.88
C LYS A 75 -13.11 -5.49 -2.59
N ASN A 76 -12.24 -5.92 -1.67
CA ASN A 76 -11.89 -5.18 -0.48
C ASN A 76 -10.50 -4.53 -0.67
N ILE A 77 -10.47 -3.21 -0.73
CA ILE A 77 -9.26 -2.43 -0.98
C ILE A 77 -8.85 -1.72 0.31
N ARG A 78 -7.57 -1.83 0.66
CA ARG A 78 -6.99 -1.14 1.80
C ARG A 78 -5.80 -0.29 1.34
N THR A 79 -5.81 0.98 1.75
CA THR A 79 -4.74 1.95 1.52
C THR A 79 -4.12 2.36 2.86
N LEU A 80 -3.06 3.17 2.82
CA LEU A 80 -2.39 3.65 4.03
C LEU A 80 -3.36 4.33 5.02
N GLU A 81 -4.33 5.09 4.50
CA GLU A 81 -5.33 5.77 5.33
C GLU A 81 -6.18 4.79 6.15
N GLY A 82 -6.35 3.56 5.67
CA GLY A 82 -7.09 2.50 6.36
C GLY A 82 -6.29 1.76 7.43
N LEU A 83 -5.03 2.15 7.69
CA LEU A 83 -4.20 1.56 8.74
C LEU A 83 -4.28 2.33 10.07
N LEU A 84 -4.88 3.52 10.05
CA LEU A 84 -5.02 4.34 11.24
C LEU A 84 -6.03 3.71 12.21
N GLY A 85 -5.76 3.83 13.49
CA GLY A 85 -6.70 3.51 14.55
C GLY A 85 -7.92 4.45 14.56
N PRO A 86 -8.95 4.13 15.37
CA PRO A 86 -10.23 4.86 15.36
C PRO A 86 -10.11 6.35 15.73
N ASN A 87 -9.09 6.74 16.50
CA ASN A 87 -8.82 8.14 16.86
C ASN A 87 -7.63 8.73 16.06
N GLY A 88 -7.20 8.06 14.99
CA GLY A 88 -6.08 8.50 14.15
C GLY A 88 -4.71 8.03 14.63
N GLU A 89 -4.64 7.05 15.54
CA GLU A 89 -3.39 6.48 16.02
C GLU A 89 -2.66 5.77 14.86
N LEU A 90 -1.34 5.92 14.84
CA LEU A 90 -0.51 5.20 13.89
C LEU A 90 -0.50 3.71 14.21
N SER A 91 -0.52 2.87 13.17
CA SER A 91 -0.24 1.45 13.32
C SER A 91 1.23 1.23 13.71
N ASP A 92 1.55 0.06 14.26
CA ASP A 92 2.90 -0.31 14.69
C ASP A 92 3.95 -0.14 13.58
N ILE A 93 3.62 -0.55 12.35
CA ILE A 93 4.54 -0.37 11.21
C ILE A 93 4.70 1.10 10.82
N GLN A 94 3.65 1.91 10.87
CA GLN A 94 3.77 3.35 10.61
C GLN A 94 4.67 4.02 11.67
N GLN A 95 4.48 3.66 12.94
CA GLN A 95 5.33 4.15 14.02
C GLN A 95 6.79 3.70 13.85
N ALA A 96 7.01 2.43 13.49
CA ALA A 96 8.36 1.91 13.25
C ALA A 96 9.09 2.64 12.12
N PHE A 97 8.38 3.08 11.07
CA PHE A 97 8.99 3.91 10.01
C PHE A 97 9.48 5.27 10.52
N ILE A 98 8.82 5.84 11.53
CA ILE A 98 9.26 7.08 12.19
C ILE A 98 10.47 6.77 13.09
N ASP A 99 10.36 5.77 13.95
CA ASP A 99 11.37 5.42 14.95
C ASP A 99 12.72 5.03 14.30
N GLU A 100 12.67 4.36 13.16
CA GLU A 100 13.88 3.94 12.41
C GLU A 100 14.35 5.01 11.41
N ALA A 101 13.79 6.20 11.40
CA ALA A 101 14.09 7.24 10.41
C ALA A 101 13.98 6.74 8.95
N ALA A 102 13.00 5.85 8.68
CA ALA A 102 12.77 5.24 7.38
C ALA A 102 12.01 6.17 6.41
N VAL A 103 11.75 7.40 6.80
CA VAL A 103 11.05 8.42 6.02
C VAL A 103 11.97 9.62 5.78
N GLN A 104 12.07 10.06 4.52
CA GLN A 104 12.68 11.34 4.16
C GLN A 104 11.67 12.21 3.41
N CYS A 105 11.61 12.13 2.07
CA CYS A 105 10.59 12.87 1.32
C CYS A 105 9.17 12.31 1.48
N GLY A 106 9.02 11.05 1.90
CA GLY A 106 7.75 10.39 2.16
C GLY A 106 7.01 9.86 0.91
N PHE A 107 7.53 10.08 -0.30
CA PHE A 107 6.81 9.72 -1.53
C PHE A 107 6.63 8.20 -1.70
N CYS A 108 7.68 7.40 -1.46
CA CYS A 108 7.62 5.95 -1.56
C CYS A 108 7.04 5.27 -0.30
N THR A 109 6.99 5.97 0.82
CA THR A 109 6.64 5.43 2.13
C THR A 109 5.29 4.70 2.16
N PRO A 110 4.20 5.24 1.61
CA PRO A 110 2.92 4.54 1.59
C PRO A 110 2.98 3.17 0.93
N GLY A 111 3.63 3.09 -0.24
CA GLY A 111 3.76 1.82 -0.97
C GLY A 111 4.56 0.78 -0.19
N PHE A 112 5.70 1.17 0.40
CA PHE A 112 6.49 0.28 1.26
C PHE A 112 5.69 -0.23 2.45
N ILE A 113 4.93 0.65 3.12
CA ILE A 113 4.11 0.25 4.26
C ILE A 113 3.02 -0.74 3.84
N MET A 114 2.36 -0.55 2.70
CA MET A 114 1.34 -1.49 2.23
C MET A 114 1.92 -2.88 1.97
N THR A 115 3.09 -2.97 1.32
CA THR A 115 3.79 -4.25 1.14
C THR A 115 4.27 -4.83 2.48
N ALA A 116 4.77 -3.99 3.40
CA ALA A 116 5.13 -4.45 4.73
C ALA A 116 3.93 -5.02 5.50
N VAL A 117 2.75 -4.43 5.36
CA VAL A 117 1.52 -4.96 5.99
C VAL A 117 1.20 -6.36 5.49
N GLU A 118 1.27 -6.62 4.17
CA GLU A 118 1.08 -7.97 3.62
C GLU A 118 2.09 -8.98 4.23
N ILE A 119 3.37 -8.59 4.27
CA ILE A 119 4.44 -9.42 4.88
C ILE A 119 4.12 -9.74 6.34
N LEU A 120 3.77 -8.72 7.11
CA LEU A 120 3.51 -8.84 8.55
C LEU A 120 2.23 -9.63 8.85
N GLU A 121 1.20 -9.47 8.04
CA GLU A 121 -0.08 -10.19 8.18
C GLU A 121 0.02 -11.66 7.79
N SER A 122 1.07 -12.07 7.05
CA SER A 122 1.35 -13.48 6.79
C SER A 122 1.67 -14.28 8.07
N GLY A 123 2.08 -13.59 9.15
CA GLY A 123 2.50 -14.20 10.42
C GLY A 123 3.79 -15.03 10.33
N LYS A 124 4.48 -14.98 9.20
CA LYS A 124 5.74 -15.72 8.96
C LYS A 124 6.95 -14.91 9.42
N GLU A 125 7.97 -15.64 9.84
CA GLU A 125 9.30 -15.07 10.07
C GLU A 125 10.10 -15.13 8.77
N TYR A 126 10.72 -14.02 8.42
CA TYR A 126 11.59 -13.89 7.26
C TYR A 126 12.98 -13.44 7.69
N THR A 127 13.99 -13.96 7.05
CA THR A 127 15.35 -13.44 7.19
C THR A 127 15.45 -12.06 6.55
N ARG A 128 16.44 -11.27 6.98
CA ARG A 128 16.69 -9.95 6.38
C ARG A 128 16.89 -10.01 4.86
N GLY A 129 17.51 -11.10 4.36
CA GLY A 129 17.68 -11.33 2.92
C GLY A 129 16.36 -11.56 2.18
N GLU A 130 15.43 -12.28 2.79
CA GLU A 130 14.09 -12.50 2.26
C GLU A 130 13.26 -11.21 2.31
N LEU A 131 13.31 -10.45 3.41
CA LEU A 131 12.64 -9.14 3.48
C LEU A 131 13.13 -8.20 2.39
N ARG A 132 14.45 -8.17 2.11
CA ARG A 132 15.02 -7.37 1.01
C ARG A 132 14.45 -7.77 -0.35
N LYS A 133 14.27 -9.08 -0.59
CA LYS A 133 13.64 -9.57 -1.84
C LYS A 133 12.16 -9.21 -1.92
N LEU A 134 11.40 -9.40 -0.83
CA LEU A 134 9.96 -9.06 -0.79
C LEU A 134 9.70 -7.56 -1.01
N LEU A 135 10.62 -6.71 -0.54
CA LEU A 135 10.53 -5.26 -0.70
C LEU A 135 11.19 -4.73 -1.99
N SER A 136 11.76 -5.59 -2.83
CA SER A 136 12.53 -5.17 -4.01
C SER A 136 11.70 -4.52 -5.13
N GLY A 137 10.37 -4.66 -5.09
CA GLY A 137 9.45 -4.01 -6.03
C GLY A 137 9.24 -2.49 -5.79
N HIS A 138 10.07 -1.88 -4.94
CA HIS A 138 9.95 -0.47 -4.58
C HIS A 138 11.20 0.34 -4.93
N LEU A 139 11.00 1.57 -5.43
CA LEU A 139 12.08 2.52 -5.68
C LEU A 139 12.07 3.65 -4.67
N CYS A 140 13.20 3.83 -3.98
CA CYS A 140 13.43 4.97 -3.11
C CYS A 140 14.76 5.64 -3.46
N ARG A 141 14.73 6.96 -3.72
CA ARG A 141 15.94 7.73 -4.05
C ARG A 141 16.62 8.32 -2.83
N CYS A 142 15.98 8.29 -1.66
CA CYS A 142 16.40 9.06 -0.49
C CYS A 142 17.08 8.23 0.58
N THR A 143 16.46 7.09 1.00
CA THR A 143 16.77 6.42 2.28
C THR A 143 17.92 5.42 2.21
N GLY A 144 18.30 4.94 1.01
CA GLY A 144 19.24 3.83 0.86
C GLY A 144 18.70 2.48 1.35
N TYR A 145 17.40 2.36 1.64
CA TYR A 145 16.62 1.17 1.99
C TYR A 145 16.91 0.53 3.37
N GLU A 146 18.07 0.74 3.99
CA GLU A 146 18.46 0.05 5.24
C GLU A 146 17.51 0.37 6.39
N ASN A 147 17.14 1.62 6.58
CA ASN A 147 16.20 2.03 7.63
C ASN A 147 14.79 1.47 7.40
N ILE A 148 14.37 1.35 6.14
CA ILE A 148 13.09 0.72 5.77
C ILE A 148 13.11 -0.76 6.16
N LEU A 149 14.20 -1.47 5.83
CA LEU A 149 14.37 -2.87 6.23
C LEU A 149 14.37 -3.03 7.75
N ASN A 150 15.05 -2.13 8.48
CA ASN A 150 15.05 -2.16 9.94
C ASN A 150 13.63 -2.01 10.51
N ALA A 151 12.84 -1.07 9.99
CA ALA A 151 11.47 -0.84 10.44
C ALA A 151 10.60 -2.10 10.25
N VAL A 152 10.67 -2.73 9.07
CA VAL A 152 9.88 -3.93 8.78
C VAL A 152 10.34 -5.12 9.61
N GLU A 153 11.65 -5.37 9.70
CA GLU A 153 12.25 -6.48 10.46
C GLU A 153 11.91 -6.37 11.96
N LYS A 154 12.11 -5.20 12.57
CA LYS A 154 11.78 -4.97 13.98
C LYS A 154 10.29 -5.14 14.26
N THR A 155 9.42 -4.62 13.40
CA THR A 155 7.97 -4.80 13.55
C THR A 155 7.58 -6.28 13.46
N MET A 156 8.15 -7.01 12.51
CA MET A 156 7.94 -8.45 12.38
C MET A 156 8.35 -9.20 13.66
N LEU A 157 9.56 -8.93 14.15
CA LEU A 157 10.07 -9.58 15.36
C LEU A 157 9.25 -9.26 16.62
N ARG A 158 8.77 -8.01 16.75
CA ARG A 158 7.86 -7.61 17.84
C ARG A 158 6.54 -8.37 17.77
N ARG A 159 5.91 -8.46 16.60
CA ARG A 159 4.66 -9.20 16.40
C ARG A 159 4.81 -10.70 16.70
N LEU A 160 6.01 -11.25 16.47
CA LEU A 160 6.34 -12.66 16.79
C LEU A 160 6.78 -12.86 18.24
N GLY A 161 6.82 -11.81 19.08
CA GLY A 161 7.28 -11.90 20.48
C GLY A 161 8.78 -12.17 20.64
N LYS A 162 9.58 -11.86 19.62
CA LYS A 162 11.04 -12.08 19.59
C LYS A 162 11.86 -10.81 19.86
N LEU A 163 11.22 -9.67 19.97
CA LEU A 163 11.81 -8.39 20.30
C LEU A 163 10.91 -7.65 21.27
N GLU A 164 11.46 -7.21 22.39
CA GLU A 164 10.75 -6.30 23.32
C GLU A 164 10.58 -4.92 22.69
N GLY A 165 9.50 -4.23 23.05
CA GLY A 165 9.09 -2.96 22.47
C GLY A 165 9.95 -1.76 22.88
#